data_0bb32fe882ba578c6b73815a4def9e6e
#
_entry.id   0bb32fe882ba578c6b73815a4def9e6e
#
_cell.length_a   1.000
_cell.length_b   1.000
_cell.length_c   1.000
_cell.angle_alpha   90.00
_cell.angle_beta   90.00
_cell.angle_gamma   90.00
#
_symmetry.space_group_name_H-M   'P 1'
#
loop_
_entity.id
_entity.type
_entity.pdbx_description
1 polymer ?
#
loop_
_entity_poly.entity_id
_entity_poly.type
_entity_poly.pdbx_seq_one_letter_code
_entity_poly.pdbx_strand_id
1 'polypeptide(L)'
;MAKPPEPQIDDSKIYRVTIATSRGSIVMDLDPQLAPNTVNNFIGLARQGYYDSLTFHRVVPEFVIQGGCPEGSGRGGPGYRFSDEPVKAEYTLGAVAMANAGPDTNGSQFFICIDDCTRKLTPNYNLFGYVVDGIDVAQATQVGDVMEKVEIEERDRA
;
A
#
# COMPACT_ATOMS: atom_id res chain seq x y z
N MET A 1 -5.05 23.66 -0.69
CA MET A 1 -5.04 22.54 0.26
C MET A 1 -5.35 21.24 -0.47
N ALA A 2 -4.54 20.21 -0.26
CA ALA A 2 -4.78 18.93 -0.91
C ALA A 2 -6.02 18.24 -0.33
N LYS A 3 -6.68 17.45 -1.14
CA LYS A 3 -7.87 16.68 -0.75
C LYS A 3 -7.77 15.26 -1.32
N PRO A 4 -8.49 14.29 -0.73
CA PRO A 4 -8.49 12.92 -1.25
C PRO A 4 -8.95 12.86 -2.70
N PRO A 5 -8.50 11.85 -3.46
CA PRO A 5 -8.97 11.65 -4.84
C PRO A 5 -10.48 11.48 -4.90
N GLU A 6 -11.07 11.96 -5.99
CA GLU A 6 -12.49 11.72 -6.26
C GLU A 6 -12.76 10.22 -6.37
N PRO A 7 -14.00 9.76 -6.08
CA PRO A 7 -14.37 8.37 -6.25
C PRO A 7 -14.14 7.90 -7.69
N GLN A 8 -13.36 6.84 -7.88
CA GLN A 8 -12.96 6.40 -9.21
C GLN A 8 -12.80 4.89 -9.33
N ILE A 9 -13.13 4.14 -8.27
CA ILE A 9 -13.01 2.69 -8.30
C ILE A 9 -14.40 2.05 -8.34
N ASP A 10 -14.43 0.80 -8.80
CA ASP A 10 -15.62 -0.04 -8.86
C ASP A 10 -15.47 -1.16 -7.83
N ASP A 11 -16.40 -1.25 -6.87
CA ASP A 11 -16.37 -2.23 -5.79
C ASP A 11 -16.43 -3.67 -6.29
N SER A 12 -16.93 -3.88 -7.52
CA SER A 12 -17.02 -5.21 -8.09
C SER A 12 -15.74 -5.68 -8.76
N LYS A 13 -14.72 -4.82 -8.80
CA LYS A 13 -13.45 -5.09 -9.46
C LYS A 13 -12.32 -5.34 -8.45
N ILE A 14 -11.21 -5.86 -8.97
CA ILE A 14 -9.93 -5.96 -8.28
C ILE A 14 -8.96 -5.02 -9.00
N TYR A 15 -8.11 -4.34 -8.26
CA TYR A 15 -7.12 -3.44 -8.84
C TYR A 15 -5.74 -4.04 -8.65
N ARG A 16 -5.16 -4.50 -9.75
CA ARG A 16 -3.81 -5.06 -9.74
C ARG A 16 -2.80 -3.96 -9.91
N VAL A 17 -1.90 -3.84 -8.95
CA VAL A 17 -0.85 -2.83 -8.94
C VAL A 17 0.50 -3.51 -9.09
N THR A 18 1.28 -3.05 -10.06
CA THR A 18 2.65 -3.52 -10.27
C THR A 18 3.61 -2.41 -9.89
N ILE A 19 4.44 -2.69 -8.89
CA ILE A 19 5.52 -1.79 -8.47
C ILE A 19 6.81 -2.29 -9.09
N ALA A 20 7.35 -1.53 -10.05
CA ALA A 20 8.62 -1.87 -10.70
C ALA A 20 9.78 -1.31 -9.87
N THR A 21 10.74 -2.15 -9.52
CA THR A 21 11.96 -1.77 -8.82
C THR A 21 13.18 -2.32 -9.55
N SER A 22 14.38 -1.87 -9.16
CA SER A 22 15.61 -2.41 -9.72
C SER A 22 15.85 -3.89 -9.40
N ARG A 23 15.15 -4.42 -8.39
CA ARG A 23 15.26 -5.83 -8.01
C ARG A 23 14.22 -6.72 -8.67
N GLY A 24 13.27 -6.13 -9.38
CA GLY A 24 12.15 -6.83 -9.99
C GLY A 24 10.84 -6.16 -9.64
N SER A 25 9.73 -6.80 -9.97
CA SER A 25 8.41 -6.24 -9.73
C SER A 25 7.71 -6.90 -8.55
N ILE A 26 6.97 -6.09 -7.81
CA ILE A 26 6.04 -6.55 -6.77
C ILE A 26 4.65 -6.32 -7.31
N VAL A 27 3.85 -7.38 -7.41
CA VAL A 27 2.48 -7.31 -7.92
C VAL A 27 1.51 -7.58 -6.77
N MET A 28 0.59 -6.65 -6.56
CA MET A 28 -0.40 -6.78 -5.49
C MET A 28 -1.80 -6.55 -6.03
N ASP A 29 -2.76 -7.28 -5.50
CA ASP A 29 -4.18 -7.09 -5.80
C ASP A 29 -4.81 -6.32 -4.65
N LEU A 30 -5.37 -5.15 -4.97
CA LEU A 30 -6.10 -4.32 -4.03
C LEU A 30 -7.59 -4.62 -4.17
N ASP A 31 -8.26 -4.84 -3.04
CA ASP A 31 -9.64 -5.27 -3.01
C ASP A 31 -10.52 -4.22 -2.33
N PRO A 32 -11.38 -3.52 -3.10
CA PRO A 32 -12.28 -2.51 -2.53
C PRO A 32 -13.23 -3.07 -1.46
N GLN A 33 -13.51 -4.37 -1.49
CA GLN A 33 -14.38 -4.98 -0.47
C GLN A 33 -13.67 -5.12 0.86
N LEU A 34 -12.34 -5.05 0.91
CA LEU A 34 -11.60 -5.02 2.16
C LEU A 34 -11.59 -3.62 2.76
N ALA A 35 -11.39 -2.58 1.95
CA ALA A 35 -11.28 -1.20 2.41
C ALA A 35 -11.50 -0.25 1.22
N PRO A 36 -12.75 0.09 0.91
CA PRO A 36 -13.05 0.85 -0.32
C PRO A 36 -12.41 2.22 -0.38
N ASN A 37 -12.41 2.97 0.71
CA ASN A 37 -11.83 4.31 0.72
C ASN A 37 -10.31 4.26 0.61
N THR A 38 -9.68 3.27 1.23
CA THR A 38 -8.23 3.07 1.14
C THR A 38 -7.81 2.70 -0.27
N VAL A 39 -8.54 1.80 -0.93
CA VAL A 39 -8.25 1.42 -2.32
C VAL A 39 -8.43 2.63 -3.24
N ASN A 40 -9.53 3.37 -3.08
CA ASN A 40 -9.75 4.58 -3.88
C ASN A 40 -8.63 5.60 -3.71
N ASN A 41 -8.18 5.80 -2.48
CA ASN A 41 -7.09 6.72 -2.18
C ASN A 41 -5.79 6.27 -2.87
N PHE A 42 -5.42 5.01 -2.71
CA PHE A 42 -4.19 4.48 -3.31
C PHE A 42 -4.24 4.58 -4.84
N ILE A 43 -5.33 4.10 -5.44
CA ILE A 43 -5.49 4.11 -6.90
C ILE A 43 -5.50 5.52 -7.45
N GLY A 44 -6.20 6.44 -6.79
CA GLY A 44 -6.23 7.84 -7.21
C GLY A 44 -4.85 8.49 -7.17
N LEU A 45 -4.10 8.28 -6.10
CA LEU A 45 -2.73 8.78 -6.00
C LEU A 45 -1.82 8.15 -7.05
N ALA A 46 -1.90 6.84 -7.22
CA ALA A 46 -1.08 6.12 -8.18
C ALA A 46 -1.35 6.60 -9.63
N ARG A 47 -2.61 6.85 -9.96
CA ARG A 47 -2.99 7.38 -11.29
C ARG A 47 -2.44 8.78 -11.55
N GLN A 48 -2.18 9.54 -10.50
CA GLN A 48 -1.55 10.86 -10.60
C GLN A 48 -0.03 10.78 -10.70
N GLY A 49 0.55 9.57 -10.67
CA GLY A 49 2.00 9.39 -10.63
C GLY A 49 2.63 9.66 -9.28
N TYR A 50 1.83 9.75 -8.22
CA TYR A 50 2.29 10.14 -6.89
C TYR A 50 3.39 9.23 -6.34
N TYR A 51 3.25 7.91 -6.56
CA TYR A 51 4.18 6.93 -6.03
C TYR A 51 5.43 6.73 -6.89
N ASP A 52 5.43 7.22 -8.13
CA ASP A 52 6.57 7.06 -9.01
C ASP A 52 7.79 7.78 -8.41
N SER A 53 8.91 7.10 -8.36
CA SER A 53 10.18 7.58 -7.80
C SER A 53 10.21 7.71 -6.28
N LEU A 54 9.17 7.32 -5.56
CA LEU A 54 9.21 7.25 -4.10
C LEU A 54 9.98 6.00 -3.65
N THR A 55 10.42 6.01 -2.39
CA THR A 55 11.26 4.93 -1.86
C THR A 55 10.54 4.08 -0.83
N PHE A 56 11.08 2.89 -0.60
CA PHE A 56 10.81 2.14 0.62
C PHE A 56 11.78 2.68 1.68
N HIS A 57 11.33 3.63 2.47
CA HIS A 57 12.17 4.34 3.44
C HIS A 57 12.36 3.57 4.76
N ARG A 58 11.56 2.52 4.98
CA ARG A 58 11.65 1.70 6.19
C ARG A 58 11.55 0.23 5.81
N VAL A 59 12.53 -0.54 6.28
CA VAL A 59 12.55 -2.00 6.09
C VAL A 59 12.86 -2.63 7.44
N VAL A 60 11.95 -3.47 7.92
CA VAL A 60 12.15 -4.19 9.17
C VAL A 60 12.16 -5.69 8.84
N PRO A 61 13.32 -6.35 8.94
CA PRO A 61 13.43 -7.77 8.63
C PRO A 61 12.40 -8.61 9.40
N GLU A 62 11.85 -9.61 8.73
CA GLU A 62 10.87 -10.52 9.31
C GLU A 62 9.57 -9.82 9.74
N PHE A 63 9.32 -8.64 9.20
CA PHE A 63 8.14 -7.86 9.54
C PHE A 63 7.57 -7.18 8.30
N VAL A 64 8.01 -5.96 7.97
CA VAL A 64 7.42 -5.18 6.88
C VAL A 64 8.47 -4.41 6.09
N ILE A 65 8.07 -4.04 4.85
CA ILE A 65 8.68 -2.94 4.11
C ILE A 65 7.62 -1.84 3.99
N GLN A 66 8.04 -0.59 4.12
CA GLN A 66 7.12 0.55 4.15
C GLN A 66 7.63 1.66 3.22
N GLY A 67 6.71 2.22 2.45
CA GLY A 67 7.03 3.27 1.51
C GLY A 67 5.86 4.21 1.28
N GLY A 68 6.00 5.10 0.28
CA GLY A 68 4.94 6.02 -0.09
C GLY A 68 5.01 7.37 0.60
N CYS A 69 6.10 7.67 1.30
CA CYS A 69 6.32 9.00 1.87
C CYS A 69 6.99 9.88 0.81
N PRO A 70 6.37 11.02 0.42
CA PRO A 70 6.94 11.88 -0.63
C PRO A 70 8.30 12.46 -0.27
N GLU A 71 8.60 12.60 1.02
CA GLU A 71 9.89 13.13 1.49
C GLU A 71 10.91 12.03 1.80
N GLY A 72 10.47 10.76 1.82
CA GLY A 72 11.34 9.65 2.21
C GLY A 72 11.73 9.62 3.68
N SER A 73 11.09 10.45 4.51
CA SER A 73 11.43 10.60 5.93
C SER A 73 10.52 9.79 6.86
N GLY A 74 9.37 9.34 6.37
CA GLY A 74 8.34 8.73 7.19
C GLY A 74 7.37 9.73 7.79
N ARG A 75 7.60 11.04 7.58
CA ARG A 75 6.76 12.11 8.14
C ARG A 75 5.85 12.75 7.10
N GLY A 76 6.15 12.58 5.82
CA GLY A 76 5.39 13.20 4.74
C GLY A 76 4.15 12.42 4.36
N GLY A 77 3.22 13.11 3.70
CA GLY A 77 1.99 12.53 3.21
C GLY A 77 1.38 13.38 2.12
N PRO A 78 0.15 13.07 1.71
CA PRO A 78 -0.46 13.72 0.55
C PRO A 78 -1.11 15.08 0.87
N GLY A 79 -0.98 15.56 2.11
CA GLY A 79 -1.55 16.84 2.53
C GLY A 79 -2.97 16.73 3.09
N TYR A 80 -3.46 15.53 3.31
CA TYR A 80 -4.75 15.24 3.94
C TYR A 80 -4.64 13.93 4.72
N ARG A 81 -5.66 13.66 5.53
CA ARG A 81 -5.80 12.39 6.25
C ARG A 81 -7.19 11.83 6.03
N PHE A 82 -7.33 10.51 6.15
CA PHE A 82 -8.65 9.89 6.07
C PHE A 82 -8.82 8.82 7.14
N SER A 83 -10.08 8.45 7.36
CA SER A 83 -10.51 7.61 8.48
C SER A 83 -10.06 6.17 8.35
N ASP A 84 -9.92 5.52 9.50
CA ASP A 84 -9.72 4.08 9.56
C ASP A 84 -10.95 3.35 9.04
N GLU A 85 -10.70 2.22 8.39
CA GLU A 85 -11.74 1.31 7.93
C GLU A 85 -11.65 -0.01 8.69
N PRO A 86 -12.76 -0.74 8.86
CA PRO A 86 -12.72 -2.01 9.57
C PRO A 86 -11.75 -3.00 8.92
N VAL A 87 -10.96 -3.69 9.72
CA VAL A 87 -10.03 -4.72 9.23
C VAL A 87 -10.80 -6.02 9.11
N LYS A 88 -10.92 -6.55 7.89
CA LYS A 88 -11.78 -7.68 7.54
C LYS A 88 -11.03 -8.97 7.26
N ALA A 89 -9.71 -8.95 7.33
CA ALA A 89 -8.88 -10.10 7.04
C ALA A 89 -7.62 -10.04 7.91
N GLU A 90 -6.67 -10.95 7.68
CA GLU A 90 -5.50 -11.06 8.54
C GLU A 90 -4.24 -10.58 7.85
N TYR A 91 -3.29 -10.10 8.65
CA TYR A 91 -1.99 -9.62 8.18
C TYR A 91 -1.03 -10.79 7.94
N THR A 92 -1.39 -11.67 7.02
CA THR A 92 -0.54 -12.79 6.62
C THR A 92 0.59 -12.31 5.72
N LEU A 93 1.49 -13.21 5.34
CA LEU A 93 2.57 -12.89 4.40
C LEU A 93 1.99 -12.27 3.13
N GLY A 94 2.51 -11.12 2.74
CA GLY A 94 2.07 -10.40 1.56
C GLY A 94 0.93 -9.39 1.80
N ALA A 95 0.40 -9.30 3.02
CA ALA A 95 -0.65 -8.32 3.31
C ALA A 95 -0.18 -6.90 3.04
N VAL A 96 -1.06 -6.09 2.44
CA VAL A 96 -0.81 -4.68 2.12
C VAL A 96 -1.76 -3.83 2.94
N ALA A 97 -1.22 -2.94 3.74
CA ALA A 97 -2.01 -2.10 4.64
C ALA A 97 -1.45 -0.69 4.73
N MET A 98 -2.27 0.25 5.23
CA MET A 98 -1.83 1.63 5.39
C MET A 98 -1.08 1.81 6.71
N ALA A 99 0.07 2.48 6.62
CA ALA A 99 0.75 2.98 7.80
C ALA A 99 -0.01 4.19 8.34
N ASN A 100 0.05 4.41 9.65
CA ASN A 100 -0.59 5.57 10.28
C ASN A 100 0.19 6.02 11.51
N ALA A 101 -0.20 7.18 12.04
CA ALA A 101 0.39 7.78 13.24
C ALA A 101 -0.64 7.84 14.38
N GLY A 102 -1.57 6.89 14.41
CA GLY A 102 -2.66 6.82 15.36
C GLY A 102 -4.00 6.78 14.65
N PRO A 103 -5.13 6.83 15.38
CA PRO A 103 -6.46 6.75 14.78
C PRO A 103 -6.71 7.82 13.71
N ASP A 104 -7.28 7.40 12.59
CA ASP A 104 -7.75 8.28 11.53
C ASP A 104 -6.66 9.19 10.93
N THR A 105 -5.45 8.66 10.78
CA THR A 105 -4.32 9.42 10.24
C THR A 105 -3.75 8.80 8.97
N ASN A 106 -4.55 8.07 8.22
CA ASN A 106 -4.13 7.48 6.95
C ASN A 106 -3.83 8.56 5.91
N GLY A 107 -2.80 8.35 5.13
CA GLY A 107 -2.41 9.29 4.07
C GLY A 107 -1.93 8.56 2.82
N SER A 108 -0.62 8.52 2.57
CA SER A 108 -0.06 7.84 1.40
C SER A 108 0.87 6.69 1.75
N GLN A 109 1.39 6.64 2.96
CA GLN A 109 2.34 5.60 3.33
C GLN A 109 1.64 4.26 3.53
N PHE A 110 2.22 3.21 2.99
CA PHE A 110 1.71 1.85 3.12
C PHE A 110 2.85 0.90 3.45
N PHE A 111 2.49 -0.29 3.93
CA PHE A 111 3.48 -1.33 4.17
C PHE A 111 3.02 -2.66 3.57
N ILE A 112 4.00 -3.51 3.30
CA ILE A 112 3.77 -4.88 2.85
C ILE A 112 4.38 -5.80 3.90
N CYS A 113 3.60 -6.77 4.38
CA CYS A 113 4.10 -7.77 5.30
C CYS A 113 5.02 -8.73 4.54
N ILE A 114 6.28 -8.80 4.94
CA ILE A 114 7.27 -9.70 4.35
C ILE A 114 7.47 -10.98 5.16
N ASP A 115 6.60 -11.18 6.13
CA ASP A 115 6.48 -12.37 6.96
C ASP A 115 5.02 -12.46 7.41
N ASP A 116 4.67 -13.51 8.11
CA ASP A 116 3.35 -13.60 8.75
C ASP A 116 3.31 -12.62 9.93
N CYS A 117 2.49 -11.61 9.83
CA CYS A 117 2.37 -10.55 10.83
C CYS A 117 1.10 -10.68 11.68
N THR A 118 0.39 -11.80 11.63
CA THR A 118 -0.88 -11.98 12.35
C THR A 118 -0.73 -11.81 13.86
N ARG A 119 0.43 -12.09 14.40
CA ARG A 119 0.73 -11.94 15.84
C ARG A 119 1.57 -10.71 16.16
N LYS A 120 1.95 -9.92 15.13
CA LYS A 120 2.84 -8.76 15.28
C LYS A 120 2.11 -7.45 15.14
N LEU A 121 0.88 -7.48 14.61
CA LEU A 121 0.09 -6.28 14.34
C LEU A 121 -1.27 -6.39 15.00
N THR A 122 -1.72 -5.27 15.57
CA THR A 122 -3.11 -5.11 16.02
C THR A 122 -3.96 -4.65 14.83
N PRO A 123 -5.31 -4.83 14.85
CA PRO A 123 -6.16 -4.47 13.71
C PRO A 123 -6.42 -2.96 13.61
N ASN A 124 -5.36 -2.17 13.62
CA ASN A 124 -5.41 -0.70 13.58
C ASN A 124 -4.92 -0.13 12.25
N TYR A 125 -4.64 -0.99 11.28
CA TYR A 125 -4.09 -0.58 9.98
C TYR A 125 -5.03 -1.05 8.88
N ASN A 126 -5.50 -0.11 8.05
CA ASN A 126 -6.42 -0.42 6.95
C ASN A 126 -5.81 -1.47 6.03
N LEU A 127 -6.32 -2.68 6.08
CA LEU A 127 -5.87 -3.78 5.23
C LEU A 127 -6.66 -3.72 3.93
N PHE A 128 -5.96 -3.59 2.79
CA PHE A 128 -6.65 -3.35 1.53
C PHE A 128 -6.17 -4.21 0.35
N GLY A 129 -5.23 -5.11 0.57
CA GLY A 129 -4.80 -6.00 -0.50
C GLY A 129 -3.76 -7.01 -0.07
N TYR A 130 -3.29 -7.78 -1.06
CA TYR A 130 -2.26 -8.81 -0.86
C TYR A 130 -1.33 -8.87 -2.08
N VAL A 131 -0.06 -9.13 -1.83
CA VAL A 131 0.89 -9.44 -2.89
C VAL A 131 0.51 -10.78 -3.52
N VAL A 132 0.43 -10.81 -4.85
CA VAL A 132 0.09 -12.02 -5.61
C VAL A 132 1.26 -12.55 -6.42
N ASP A 133 2.30 -11.73 -6.62
CA ASP A 133 3.54 -12.12 -7.30
C ASP A 133 4.68 -11.22 -6.83
N GLY A 134 5.90 -11.74 -6.80
CA GLY A 134 7.07 -10.94 -6.42
C GLY A 134 7.27 -10.80 -4.92
N ILE A 135 6.74 -11.69 -4.11
CA ILE A 135 6.96 -11.64 -2.65
C ILE A 135 8.46 -11.76 -2.32
N ASP A 136 9.21 -12.51 -3.10
CA ASP A 136 10.65 -12.61 -2.96
C ASP A 136 11.35 -11.28 -3.21
N VAL A 137 10.85 -10.48 -4.15
CA VAL A 137 11.35 -9.11 -4.39
C VAL A 137 11.07 -8.24 -3.18
N ALA A 138 9.86 -8.31 -2.63
CA ALA A 138 9.50 -7.57 -1.41
C ALA A 138 10.43 -7.95 -0.25
N GLN A 139 10.68 -9.24 -0.07
CA GLN A 139 11.55 -9.74 1.00
C GLN A 139 13.01 -9.32 0.80
N ALA A 140 13.45 -9.06 -0.43
CA ALA A 140 14.80 -8.63 -0.75
C ALA A 140 14.98 -7.10 -0.72
N THR A 141 13.90 -6.36 -0.56
CA THR A 141 13.91 -4.89 -0.58
C THR A 141 14.79 -4.33 0.51
N GLN A 142 15.57 -3.29 0.18
CA GLN A 142 16.45 -2.58 1.10
C GLN A 142 15.99 -1.14 1.27
N VAL A 143 16.34 -0.54 2.40
CA VAL A 143 16.04 0.87 2.66
C VAL A 143 16.59 1.73 1.52
N GLY A 144 15.74 2.58 0.97
CA GLY A 144 16.09 3.47 -0.14
C GLY A 144 15.84 2.88 -1.51
N ASP A 145 15.41 1.63 -1.62
CA ASP A 145 15.01 1.08 -2.92
C ASP A 145 13.85 1.90 -3.49
N VAL A 146 13.89 2.15 -4.79
CA VAL A 146 12.97 3.07 -5.46
C VAL A 146 11.85 2.32 -6.16
N MET A 147 10.63 2.80 -5.96
CA MET A 147 9.48 2.43 -6.79
C MET A 147 9.61 3.20 -8.10
N GLU A 148 10.22 2.60 -9.10
CA GLU A 148 10.53 3.28 -10.36
C GLU A 148 9.26 3.64 -11.13
N LYS A 149 8.28 2.76 -11.08
CA LYS A 149 6.98 2.95 -11.69
C LYS A 149 5.92 2.16 -10.96
N VAL A 150 4.73 2.75 -10.82
CA VAL A 150 3.58 2.09 -10.21
C VAL A 150 2.45 2.07 -11.24
N GLU A 151 2.10 0.90 -11.74
CA GLU A 151 1.10 0.72 -12.79
C GLU A 151 -0.13 0.02 -12.24
N ILE A 152 -1.31 0.32 -12.81
CA ILE A 152 -2.59 -0.17 -12.35
C ILE A 152 -3.32 -0.86 -13.49
N GLU A 153 -3.90 -2.03 -13.19
CA GLU A 153 -4.80 -2.74 -14.08
C GLU A 153 -6.09 -3.05 -13.34
N GLU A 154 -7.20 -2.53 -13.83
CA GLU A 154 -8.53 -2.88 -13.31
C GLU A 154 -8.92 -4.24 -13.87
N ARG A 155 -9.30 -5.17 -12.99
CA ARG A 155 -9.59 -6.55 -13.36
C ARG A 155 -10.95 -6.98 -12.84
N ASP A 156 -11.58 -7.91 -13.54
CA ASP A 156 -12.78 -8.54 -13.03
C ASP A 156 -12.44 -9.40 -11.82
N ARG A 157 -13.35 -9.42 -10.88
CA ARG A 157 -13.23 -10.28 -9.70
C ARG A 157 -13.48 -11.73 -10.13
N ALA A 158 -12.54 -12.60 -9.82
CA ALA A 158 -12.66 -14.03 -10.16
C ALA A 158 -13.65 -14.75 -9.26
#